data_e825b52c87c93498e29effc4a7b95b62
#
_entry.id   e825b52c87c93498e29effc4a7b95b62
#
_cell.length_a   1.000
_cell.length_b   1.000
_cell.length_c   1.000
_cell.angle_alpha   90.00
_cell.angle_beta   90.00
_cell.angle_gamma   90.00
#
_symmetry.space_group_name_H-M   'P 1'
#
loop_
_entity.id
_entity.type
_entity.pdbx_description
1 polymer ?
#
loop_
_entity_poly.entity_id
_entity_poly.type
_entity_poly.pdbx_seq_one_letter_code
_entity_poly.pdbx_strand_id
1 'polypeptide(L)'
;MDYVGSRFPDYGPPGRDLTSAKVVVAGGFGVGKSTFIRSIVEGDLLTCAALPPERAGAVTKLVRIEFGRLWLDPGLALHLFVAPQWQTPQAGWNDVVRGAVGAVVLLDIMRPADSVDAIRYFEDHKIPYVIALNNLHAHPRGDVAGVLHAMGIDPIVPIVNCDPRYRHLVRQTLIALAEHAKLDRWRREPGPGDTTPLAPVC
;
A
#
# COMPACT_ATOMS: atom_id res chain seq x y z
N MET A 1 -9.75 21.17 -18.84
CA MET A 1 -8.72 21.58 -17.85
C MET A 1 -7.64 20.53 -17.94
N ASP A 2 -6.55 20.96 -18.53
CA ASP A 2 -5.49 20.06 -18.96
C ASP A 2 -4.71 19.54 -17.76
N TYR A 3 -4.75 18.24 -17.59
CA TYR A 3 -3.88 17.50 -16.68
C TYR A 3 -2.46 17.70 -17.22
N VAL A 4 -1.66 18.51 -16.55
CA VAL A 4 -0.24 18.57 -16.84
C VAL A 4 0.33 17.20 -16.49
N GLY A 5 0.38 16.35 -17.49
CA GLY A 5 1.00 15.03 -17.41
C GLY A 5 2.45 15.21 -17.04
N SER A 6 2.79 14.93 -15.78
CA SER A 6 4.17 14.73 -15.39
C SER A 6 4.70 13.56 -16.21
N ARG A 7 5.43 13.89 -17.28
CA ARG A 7 6.23 12.90 -18.01
C ARG A 7 7.25 12.36 -17.03
N PHE A 8 6.94 11.19 -16.46
CA PHE A 8 7.97 10.40 -15.83
C PHE A 8 8.99 10.08 -16.93
N PRO A 9 10.29 10.29 -16.69
CA PRO A 9 11.30 9.85 -17.64
C PRO A 9 11.10 8.36 -17.89
N ASP A 10 10.84 8.02 -19.14
CA ASP A 10 10.64 6.63 -19.57
C ASP A 10 12.03 5.97 -19.63
N TYR A 11 12.47 5.41 -18.52
CA TYR A 11 13.71 4.64 -18.42
C TYR A 11 13.50 3.15 -18.66
N GLY A 12 12.38 2.78 -19.28
CA GLY A 12 12.17 1.41 -19.74
C GLY A 12 13.01 1.11 -20.99
N PRO A 13 13.41 -0.15 -21.22
CA PRO A 13 14.02 -0.53 -22.48
C PRO A 13 13.06 -0.20 -23.63
N PRO A 14 13.51 0.47 -24.69
CA PRO A 14 12.66 0.91 -25.77
C PRO A 14 12.00 -0.30 -26.47
N GLY A 15 10.66 -0.24 -26.64
CA GLY A 15 9.91 -1.17 -27.50
C GLY A 15 9.29 -2.38 -26.82
N ARG A 16 9.14 -2.41 -25.48
CA ARG A 16 8.37 -3.44 -24.77
C ARG A 16 7.15 -2.82 -24.08
N ASP A 17 6.02 -3.56 -24.11
CA ASP A 17 4.85 -3.22 -23.30
C ASP A 17 5.24 -3.30 -21.82
N LEU A 18 5.27 -2.15 -21.15
CA LEU A 18 5.62 -2.04 -19.74
C LEU A 18 4.38 -2.34 -18.90
N THR A 19 4.43 -3.43 -18.17
CA THR A 19 3.44 -3.70 -17.13
C THR A 19 3.90 -3.06 -15.82
N SER A 20 3.02 -2.33 -15.15
CA SER A 20 3.33 -1.77 -13.85
C SER A 20 2.26 -2.10 -12.82
N ALA A 21 2.70 -2.37 -11.61
CA ALA A 21 1.84 -2.53 -10.45
C ALA A 21 2.11 -1.43 -9.44
N LYS A 22 1.07 -0.97 -8.76
CA LYS A 22 1.14 0.07 -7.74
C LYS A 22 0.88 -0.52 -6.37
N VAL A 23 1.78 -0.25 -5.43
CA VAL A 23 1.63 -0.62 -4.02
C VAL A 23 1.71 0.64 -3.15
N VAL A 24 0.85 0.73 -2.16
CA VAL A 24 0.83 1.84 -1.21
C VAL A 24 1.45 1.39 0.12
N VAL A 25 2.36 2.20 0.66
CA VAL A 25 2.98 1.99 1.98
C VAL A 25 2.39 3.00 2.95
N ALA A 26 1.61 2.50 3.91
CA ALA A 26 0.88 3.29 4.89
C ALA A 26 1.36 3.00 6.33
N GLY A 27 0.77 3.69 7.30
CA GLY A 27 1.09 3.55 8.73
C GLY A 27 1.31 4.89 9.41
N GLY A 28 1.53 4.87 10.72
CA GLY A 28 1.71 6.04 11.58
C GLY A 28 2.85 6.96 11.19
N PHE A 29 2.90 8.12 11.85
CA PHE A 29 4.02 9.06 11.66
C PHE A 29 5.32 8.46 12.19
N GLY A 30 6.41 8.59 11.42
CA GLY A 30 7.73 8.10 11.83
C GLY A 30 7.90 6.58 11.85
N VAL A 31 6.89 5.80 11.44
CA VAL A 31 6.93 4.32 11.48
C VAL A 31 7.91 3.69 10.48
N GLY A 32 8.56 4.47 9.61
CA GLY A 32 9.57 3.97 8.68
C GLY A 32 9.11 3.81 7.22
N LYS A 33 7.98 4.41 6.78
CA LYS A 33 7.47 4.29 5.40
C LYS A 33 8.50 4.64 4.33
N SER A 34 9.12 5.82 4.43
CA SER A 34 10.15 6.26 3.49
C SER A 34 11.39 5.37 3.54
N THR A 35 11.75 4.86 4.73
CA THR A 35 12.86 3.91 4.90
C THR A 35 12.54 2.59 4.21
N PHE A 36 11.31 2.09 4.34
CA PHE A 36 10.84 0.87 3.67
C PHE A 36 11.04 0.96 2.16
N ILE A 37 10.60 2.06 1.55
CA ILE A 37 10.74 2.23 0.11
C ILE A 37 12.21 2.39 -0.28
N ARG A 38 12.98 3.24 0.42
CA ARG A 38 14.41 3.45 0.14
C ARG A 38 15.25 2.18 0.20
N SER A 39 14.90 1.25 1.07
CA SER A 39 15.67 0.01 1.22
C SER A 39 15.52 -0.96 0.04
N ILE A 40 14.46 -0.82 -0.78
CA ILE A 40 14.16 -1.77 -1.85
C ILE A 40 14.30 -1.17 -3.26
N VAL A 41 14.03 0.11 -3.43
CA VAL A 41 14.12 0.76 -4.75
C VAL A 41 15.57 0.98 -5.20
N GLU A 42 15.73 1.11 -6.50
CA GLU A 42 16.99 1.47 -7.13
C GLU A 42 16.98 2.98 -7.43
N GLY A 43 17.89 3.70 -6.80
CA GLY A 43 17.98 5.16 -6.93
C GLY A 43 17.24 5.93 -5.85
N ASP A 44 17.11 7.23 -6.07
CA ASP A 44 16.49 8.14 -5.11
C ASP A 44 14.96 8.07 -5.13
N LEU A 45 14.35 8.35 -3.97
CA LEU A 45 12.91 8.58 -3.90
C LEU A 45 12.56 9.86 -4.65
N LEU A 46 11.58 9.75 -5.52
CA LEU A 46 10.98 10.89 -6.17
C LEU A 46 9.93 11.49 -5.23
N THR A 47 9.85 12.81 -5.25
CA THR A 47 8.85 13.54 -4.47
C THR A 47 8.01 14.35 -5.42
N CYS A 48 6.70 14.13 -5.41
CA CYS A 48 5.76 15.00 -6.08
C CYS A 48 4.92 15.78 -5.07
N ALA A 49 4.57 17.00 -5.45
CA ALA A 49 3.64 17.83 -4.71
C ALA A 49 2.26 17.64 -5.32
N ALA A 50 1.31 17.14 -4.52
CA ALA A 50 -0.09 17.11 -4.91
C ALA A 50 -0.82 18.28 -4.25
N LEU A 51 -1.58 19.03 -5.04
CA LEU A 51 -2.53 20.01 -4.53
C LEU A 51 -3.84 19.27 -4.28
N PRO A 52 -4.38 19.27 -3.06
CA PRO A 52 -5.73 18.79 -2.84
C PRO A 52 -6.70 19.65 -3.67
N PRO A 53 -7.80 19.07 -4.19
CA PRO A 53 -8.79 19.85 -4.93
C PRO A 53 -9.29 21.00 -4.07
N GLU A 54 -9.26 22.20 -4.64
CA GLU A 54 -9.64 23.46 -3.98
C GLU A 54 -11.08 23.37 -3.46
N ARG A 55 -11.23 23.43 -2.13
CA ARG A 55 -12.47 23.95 -1.56
C ARG A 55 -12.29 25.45 -1.41
N ALA A 56 -13.16 26.23 -2.02
CA ALA A 56 -13.15 27.68 -1.94
C ALA A 56 -12.97 28.16 -0.50
N GLY A 57 -11.88 28.88 -0.20
CA GLY A 57 -11.59 29.48 1.09
C GLY A 57 -10.68 28.69 2.04
N ALA A 58 -10.18 27.50 1.67
CA ALA A 58 -9.24 26.76 2.52
C ALA A 58 -7.78 27.04 2.12
N VAL A 59 -6.90 27.18 3.12
CA VAL A 59 -5.46 27.23 2.90
C VAL A 59 -5.03 25.90 2.29
N THR A 60 -4.66 25.92 1.01
CA THR A 60 -4.24 24.74 0.27
C THR A 60 -2.90 24.25 0.82
N LYS A 61 -2.91 23.21 1.64
CA LYS A 61 -1.69 22.61 2.16
C LYS A 61 -1.13 21.65 1.12
N LEU A 62 0.06 21.93 0.63
CA LEU A 62 0.76 21.08 -0.31
C LEU A 62 1.00 19.70 0.32
N VAL A 63 0.49 18.64 -0.30
CA VAL A 63 0.73 17.26 0.14
C VAL A 63 1.94 16.73 -0.60
N ARG A 64 2.98 16.40 0.14
CA ARG A 64 4.18 15.77 -0.43
C ARG A 64 3.96 14.25 -0.47
N ILE A 65 4.06 13.67 -1.66
CA ILE A 65 3.98 12.24 -1.89
C ILE A 65 5.36 11.75 -2.31
N GLU A 66 5.92 10.84 -1.54
CA GLU A 66 7.17 10.16 -1.90
C GLU A 66 6.84 8.85 -2.62
N PHE A 67 7.58 8.54 -3.65
CA PHE A 67 7.43 7.28 -4.36
C PHE A 67 8.77 6.79 -4.92
N GLY A 68 8.85 5.48 -5.14
CA GLY A 68 10.00 4.83 -5.75
C GLY A 68 9.59 3.75 -6.73
N ARG A 69 10.50 3.38 -7.62
CA ARG A 69 10.31 2.30 -8.59
C ARG A 69 11.27 1.17 -8.30
N LEU A 70 10.76 -0.04 -8.36
CA LEU A 70 11.52 -1.28 -8.30
C LEU A 70 11.26 -2.06 -9.58
N TRP A 71 12.30 -2.40 -10.31
CA TRP A 71 12.21 -3.32 -11.42
C TRP A 71 12.19 -4.76 -10.91
N LEU A 72 11.14 -5.50 -11.22
CA LEU A 72 11.02 -6.93 -10.91
C LEU A 72 11.53 -7.78 -12.08
N ASP A 73 11.35 -7.27 -13.30
CA ASP A 73 11.75 -7.86 -14.57
C ASP A 73 11.92 -6.72 -15.59
N PRO A 74 12.65 -6.89 -16.70
CA PRO A 74 12.76 -5.86 -17.74
C PRO A 74 11.45 -5.33 -18.32
N GLY A 75 10.35 -6.07 -18.16
CA GLY A 75 8.99 -5.65 -18.58
C GLY A 75 8.03 -5.35 -17.43
N LEU A 76 8.46 -5.52 -16.16
CA LEU A 76 7.58 -5.38 -15.01
C LEU A 76 8.18 -4.46 -13.94
N ALA A 77 7.50 -3.35 -13.67
CA ALA A 77 7.87 -2.41 -12.62
C ALA A 77 6.86 -2.41 -11.46
N LEU A 78 7.37 -2.29 -10.24
CA LEU A 78 6.56 -2.04 -9.05
C LEU A 78 6.76 -0.59 -8.61
N HIS A 79 5.68 0.17 -8.56
CA HIS A 79 5.67 1.53 -8.06
C HIS A 79 5.19 1.55 -6.61
N LEU A 80 6.05 2.00 -5.71
CA LEU A 80 5.81 2.08 -4.28
C LEU A 80 5.54 3.52 -3.89
N PHE A 81 4.36 3.82 -3.34
CA PHE A 81 3.95 5.16 -2.92
C PHE A 81 3.83 5.23 -1.41
N VAL A 82 4.38 6.28 -0.80
CA VAL A 82 4.13 6.58 0.61
C VAL A 82 2.76 7.23 0.73
N ALA A 83 1.87 6.62 1.49
CA ALA A 83 0.60 7.24 1.83
C ALA A 83 0.83 8.52 2.65
N PRO A 84 0.09 9.60 2.39
CA PRO A 84 0.13 10.79 3.22
C PRO A 84 -0.33 10.46 4.65
N GLN A 85 -0.05 11.37 5.60
CA GLN A 85 -0.56 11.21 6.95
C GLN A 85 -2.09 11.24 6.95
N TRP A 86 -2.71 10.50 7.88
CA TRP A 86 -4.17 10.39 7.95
C TRP A 86 -4.88 11.75 8.12
N GLN A 87 -4.25 12.69 8.79
CA GLN A 87 -4.76 14.06 8.93
C GLN A 87 -4.85 14.84 7.60
N THR A 88 -4.28 14.27 6.52
CA THR A 88 -4.44 14.80 5.17
C THR A 88 -5.90 14.58 4.72
N PRO A 89 -6.53 15.54 4.01
CA PRO A 89 -7.88 15.35 3.49
C PRO A 89 -8.02 14.04 2.72
N GLN A 90 -9.15 13.36 2.90
CA GLN A 90 -9.43 12.03 2.31
C GLN A 90 -9.24 12.00 0.77
N ALA A 91 -9.45 13.14 0.10
CA ALA A 91 -9.19 13.26 -1.33
C ALA A 91 -7.73 12.91 -1.71
N GLY A 92 -6.75 13.31 -0.89
CA GLY A 92 -5.34 12.99 -1.13
C GLY A 92 -5.03 11.49 -0.96
N TRP A 93 -5.75 10.81 -0.07
CA TRP A 93 -5.68 9.36 0.08
C TRP A 93 -6.24 8.64 -1.15
N ASN A 94 -7.42 9.04 -1.61
CA ASN A 94 -8.07 8.44 -2.77
C ASN A 94 -7.19 8.50 -4.02
N ASP A 95 -6.50 9.62 -4.25
CA ASP A 95 -5.61 9.78 -5.40
C ASP A 95 -4.37 8.88 -5.30
N VAL A 96 -3.78 8.76 -4.10
CA VAL A 96 -2.63 7.89 -3.89
C VAL A 96 -3.01 6.40 -3.99
N VAL A 97 -4.19 6.02 -3.52
CA VAL A 97 -4.61 4.61 -3.44
C VAL A 97 -5.25 4.12 -4.73
N ARG A 98 -5.81 5.02 -5.56
CA ARG A 98 -6.45 4.64 -6.82
C ARG A 98 -5.54 3.80 -7.70
N GLY A 99 -6.02 2.61 -8.11
CA GLY A 99 -5.28 1.66 -8.95
C GLY A 99 -4.18 0.89 -8.22
N ALA A 100 -4.11 0.95 -6.90
CA ALA A 100 -3.20 0.11 -6.14
C ALA A 100 -3.67 -1.35 -6.19
N VAL A 101 -2.73 -2.27 -6.41
CA VAL A 101 -2.98 -3.71 -6.35
C VAL A 101 -2.98 -4.24 -4.93
N GLY A 102 -2.48 -3.44 -3.98
CA GLY A 102 -2.47 -3.73 -2.56
C GLY A 102 -1.70 -2.71 -1.75
N ALA A 103 -1.67 -2.90 -0.43
CA ALA A 103 -1.01 -2.00 0.50
C ALA A 103 -0.16 -2.74 1.55
N VAL A 104 0.89 -2.08 2.02
CA VAL A 104 1.67 -2.48 3.20
C VAL A 104 1.37 -1.48 4.30
N VAL A 105 0.85 -1.96 5.42
CA VAL A 105 0.66 -1.12 6.61
C VAL A 105 1.79 -1.41 7.60
N LEU A 106 2.72 -0.46 7.71
CA LEU A 106 3.76 -0.51 8.75
C LEU A 106 3.11 -0.20 10.10
N LEU A 107 3.27 -1.11 11.06
CA LEU A 107 2.70 -1.02 12.39
C LEU A 107 3.79 -0.99 13.45
N ASP A 108 3.78 0.04 14.28
CA ASP A 108 4.53 0.10 15.53
C ASP A 108 3.64 -0.46 16.65
N ILE A 109 4.03 -1.60 17.21
CA ILE A 109 3.26 -2.27 18.26
C ILE A 109 3.10 -1.40 19.52
N MET A 110 4.00 -0.44 19.75
CA MET A 110 3.93 0.49 20.87
C MET A 110 2.95 1.64 20.62
N ARG A 111 2.55 1.85 19.36
CA ARG A 111 1.62 2.91 18.94
C ARG A 111 0.64 2.38 17.89
N PRO A 112 -0.11 1.32 18.20
CA PRO A 112 -0.98 0.66 17.23
C PRO A 112 -2.09 1.58 16.70
N ALA A 113 -2.57 2.50 17.54
CA ALA A 113 -3.62 3.46 17.18
C ALA A 113 -3.26 4.34 15.97
N ASP A 114 -1.97 4.63 15.77
CA ASP A 114 -1.50 5.48 14.67
C ASP A 114 -1.73 4.86 13.26
N SER A 115 -2.02 3.56 13.21
CA SER A 115 -2.23 2.83 11.94
C SER A 115 -3.68 2.36 11.73
N VAL A 116 -4.56 2.50 12.73
CA VAL A 116 -5.95 2.02 12.67
C VAL A 116 -6.72 2.63 11.51
N ASP A 117 -6.60 3.94 11.31
CA ASP A 117 -7.34 4.64 10.25
C ASP A 117 -6.91 4.18 8.85
N ALA A 118 -5.61 3.91 8.66
CA ALA A 118 -5.11 3.35 7.40
C ALA A 118 -5.65 1.94 7.15
N ILE A 119 -5.70 1.10 8.19
CA ILE A 119 -6.26 -0.25 8.11
C ILE A 119 -7.73 -0.20 7.71
N ARG A 120 -8.55 0.57 8.44
CA ARG A 120 -9.97 0.74 8.13
C ARG A 120 -10.19 1.24 6.70
N TYR A 121 -9.38 2.20 6.26
CA TYR A 121 -9.47 2.70 4.90
C TYR A 121 -9.29 1.58 3.85
N PHE A 122 -8.32 0.69 4.02
CA PHE A 122 -8.09 -0.42 3.08
C PHE A 122 -9.20 -1.48 3.16
N GLU A 123 -9.74 -1.75 4.34
CA GLU A 123 -10.88 -2.64 4.55
C GLU A 123 -12.14 -2.10 3.85
N ASP A 124 -12.49 -0.83 4.10
CA ASP A 124 -13.67 -0.17 3.52
C ASP A 124 -13.62 -0.13 1.99
N HIS A 125 -12.41 0.06 1.43
CA HIS A 125 -12.19 0.11 -0.02
C HIS A 125 -11.87 -1.25 -0.64
N LYS A 126 -11.88 -2.33 0.17
CA LYS A 126 -11.61 -3.71 -0.25
C LYS A 126 -10.25 -3.84 -0.98
N ILE A 127 -9.24 -3.15 -0.48
CA ILE A 127 -7.88 -3.21 -1.00
C ILE A 127 -7.12 -4.23 -0.17
N PRO A 128 -6.54 -5.28 -0.78
CA PRO A 128 -5.75 -6.26 -0.05
C PRO A 128 -4.54 -5.60 0.59
N TYR A 129 -4.25 -5.94 1.85
CA TYR A 129 -3.12 -5.38 2.57
C TYR A 129 -2.45 -6.41 3.46
N VAL A 130 -1.23 -6.12 3.85
CA VAL A 130 -0.46 -6.88 4.85
C VAL A 130 -0.02 -5.96 5.98
N ILE A 131 0.07 -6.50 7.19
CA ILE A 131 0.65 -5.80 8.33
C ILE A 131 2.15 -6.11 8.39
N ALA A 132 2.97 -5.08 8.31
CA ALA A 132 4.41 -5.16 8.52
C ALA A 132 4.75 -4.63 9.91
N LEU A 133 5.01 -5.54 10.84
CA LEU A 133 5.38 -5.18 12.22
C LEU A 133 6.79 -4.63 12.25
N ASN A 134 6.91 -3.33 12.54
CA ASN A 134 8.19 -2.67 12.70
C ASN A 134 8.59 -2.67 14.18
N ASN A 135 9.36 -3.69 14.58
CA ASN A 135 9.88 -3.83 15.95
C ASN A 135 11.20 -3.06 16.09
N LEU A 136 11.18 -1.72 15.97
CA LEU A 136 12.36 -0.86 16.17
C LEU A 136 12.97 -0.97 17.57
N HIS A 137 12.15 -1.36 18.53
CA HIS A 137 12.55 -1.54 19.93
C HIS A 137 12.26 -3.01 20.30
N ALA A 138 13.28 -3.85 20.15
CA ALA A 138 13.22 -5.28 20.47
C ALA A 138 12.71 -5.53 21.91
N HIS A 139 11.43 -5.42 22.13
CA HIS A 139 10.77 -5.95 23.30
C HIS A 139 10.06 -7.24 22.91
N PRO A 140 10.66 -8.40 23.22
CA PRO A 140 10.11 -9.71 22.83
C PRO A 140 8.85 -10.11 23.60
N ARG A 141 8.21 -9.23 24.37
CA ARG A 141 7.15 -9.57 25.32
C ARG A 141 5.84 -8.79 25.18
N GLY A 142 5.64 -8.06 24.11
CA GLY A 142 4.30 -7.53 23.82
C GLY A 142 3.41 -8.64 23.31
N ASP A 143 2.19 -8.73 23.82
CA ASP A 143 1.15 -9.59 23.26
C ASP A 143 0.72 -9.04 21.88
N VAL A 144 1.52 -9.33 20.86
CA VAL A 144 1.25 -8.92 19.48
C VAL A 144 -0.12 -9.40 19.02
N ALA A 145 -0.45 -10.67 19.35
CA ALA A 145 -1.72 -11.27 18.96
C ALA A 145 -2.91 -10.55 19.62
N GLY A 146 -2.81 -10.24 20.92
CA GLY A 146 -3.84 -9.47 21.63
C GLY A 146 -4.02 -8.07 21.09
N VAL A 147 -2.93 -7.37 20.74
CA VAL A 147 -3.02 -6.03 20.12
C VAL A 147 -3.71 -6.09 18.77
N LEU A 148 -3.32 -7.01 17.89
CA LEU A 148 -3.92 -7.18 16.57
C LEU A 148 -5.40 -7.55 16.66
N HIS A 149 -5.75 -8.43 17.60
CA HIS A 149 -7.14 -8.79 17.89
C HIS A 149 -7.94 -7.57 18.37
N ALA A 150 -7.38 -6.78 19.30
CA ALA A 150 -8.03 -5.57 19.81
C ALA A 150 -8.20 -4.49 18.72
N MET A 151 -7.35 -4.49 17.68
CA MET A 151 -7.51 -3.63 16.51
C MET A 151 -8.60 -4.13 15.55
N GLY A 152 -9.15 -5.33 15.74
CA GLY A 152 -10.17 -5.92 14.88
C GLY A 152 -9.64 -6.39 13.52
N ILE A 153 -8.34 -6.67 13.41
CA ILE A 153 -7.72 -7.13 12.16
C ILE A 153 -8.20 -8.54 11.84
N ASP A 154 -8.69 -8.75 10.61
CA ASP A 154 -9.10 -10.06 10.14
C ASP A 154 -7.92 -11.04 10.21
N PRO A 155 -8.08 -12.23 10.83
CA PRO A 155 -7.04 -13.26 10.92
C PRO A 155 -6.48 -13.72 9.56
N ILE A 156 -7.17 -13.45 8.47
CA ILE A 156 -6.72 -13.76 7.10
C ILE A 156 -5.63 -12.81 6.61
N VAL A 157 -5.52 -11.62 7.21
CA VAL A 157 -4.52 -10.61 6.83
C VAL A 157 -3.13 -11.09 7.25
N PRO A 158 -2.18 -11.20 6.33
CA PRO A 158 -0.83 -11.63 6.66
C PRO A 158 -0.12 -10.61 7.56
N ILE A 159 0.56 -11.14 8.56
CA ILE A 159 1.37 -10.36 9.50
C ILE A 159 2.82 -10.79 9.34
N VAL A 160 3.69 -9.84 9.02
CA VAL A 160 5.12 -10.08 8.73
C VAL A 160 5.97 -9.21 9.65
N ASN A 161 6.99 -9.81 10.28
CA ASN A 161 8.00 -9.01 10.96
C ASN A 161 8.87 -8.30 9.94
N CYS A 162 8.94 -6.98 10.02
CA CYS A 162 9.66 -6.17 9.05
C CYS A 162 10.39 -5.01 9.73
N ASP A 163 11.70 -5.08 9.74
CA ASP A 163 12.51 -3.89 9.96
C ASP A 163 12.76 -3.24 8.58
N PRO A 164 12.23 -2.03 8.33
CA PRO A 164 12.28 -1.38 7.02
C PRO A 164 13.71 -1.03 6.56
N ARG A 165 14.71 -1.14 7.41
CA ARG A 165 16.12 -0.92 7.07
C ARG A 165 16.74 -2.10 6.32
N TYR A 166 16.14 -3.28 6.44
CA TYR A 166 16.70 -4.50 5.84
C TYR A 166 15.95 -4.90 4.57
N ARG A 167 16.63 -4.75 3.42
CA ARG A 167 16.08 -5.06 2.09
C ARG A 167 15.40 -6.43 1.99
N HIS A 168 15.96 -7.46 2.63
CA HIS A 168 15.41 -8.81 2.56
C HIS A 168 14.05 -8.93 3.29
N LEU A 169 13.86 -8.24 4.42
CA LEU A 169 12.58 -8.23 5.14
C LEU A 169 11.51 -7.44 4.38
N VAL A 170 11.90 -6.31 3.79
CA VAL A 170 11.02 -5.54 2.91
C VAL A 170 10.59 -6.37 1.70
N ARG A 171 11.52 -7.12 1.08
CA ARG A 171 11.21 -8.03 -0.02
C ARG A 171 10.22 -9.12 0.40
N GLN A 172 10.43 -9.76 1.56
CA GLN A 172 9.50 -10.76 2.10
C GLN A 172 8.10 -10.19 2.31
N THR A 173 8.00 -8.97 2.84
CA THR A 173 6.73 -8.27 3.02
C THR A 173 6.01 -8.04 1.69
N LEU A 174 6.72 -7.61 0.64
CA LEU A 174 6.14 -7.41 -0.69
C LEU A 174 5.71 -8.73 -1.34
N ILE A 175 6.44 -9.82 -1.10
CA ILE A 175 6.04 -11.16 -1.56
C ILE A 175 4.75 -11.59 -0.86
N ALA A 176 4.67 -11.46 0.47
CA ALA A 176 3.46 -11.79 1.24
C ALA A 176 2.24 -10.97 0.76
N LEU A 177 2.44 -9.69 0.42
CA LEU A 177 1.39 -8.87 -0.17
C LEU A 177 0.94 -9.40 -1.52
N ALA A 178 1.88 -9.76 -2.40
CA ALA A 178 1.56 -10.26 -3.73
C ALA A 178 0.77 -11.58 -3.68
N GLU A 179 1.16 -12.49 -2.78
CA GLU A 179 0.46 -13.75 -2.54
C GLU A 179 -0.95 -13.51 -1.98
N HIS A 180 -1.07 -12.63 -0.98
CA HIS A 180 -2.36 -12.28 -0.40
C HIS A 180 -3.30 -11.61 -1.41
N ALA A 181 -2.82 -10.64 -2.18
CA ALA A 181 -3.60 -9.95 -3.21
C ALA A 181 -4.06 -10.91 -4.31
N LYS A 182 -3.23 -11.88 -4.71
CA LYS A 182 -3.61 -12.94 -5.66
C LYS A 182 -4.74 -13.81 -5.12
N LEU A 183 -4.66 -14.23 -3.86
CA LEU A 183 -5.68 -15.04 -3.20
C LEU A 183 -6.99 -14.26 -3.00
N ASP A 184 -6.89 -12.99 -2.63
CA ASP A 184 -8.05 -12.11 -2.45
C ASP A 184 -8.78 -11.89 -3.79
N ARG A 185 -8.04 -11.67 -4.86
CA ARG A 185 -8.61 -11.57 -6.22
C ARG A 185 -9.33 -12.85 -6.62
N TRP A 186 -8.70 -14.00 -6.42
CA TRP A 186 -9.29 -15.30 -6.75
C TRP A 186 -10.58 -15.59 -5.97
N ARG A 187 -10.67 -15.15 -4.70
CA ARG A 187 -11.89 -15.27 -3.89
C ARG A 187 -13.03 -14.37 -4.36
N ARG A 188 -12.71 -13.24 -4.99
CA ARG A 188 -13.71 -12.27 -5.48
C ARG A 188 -14.18 -12.55 -6.90
N GLU A 189 -13.37 -13.21 -7.69
CA GLU A 189 -13.77 -13.66 -9.04
C GLU A 189 -14.57 -14.97 -8.89
N PRO A 190 -15.88 -15.02 -9.29
CA PRO A 190 -16.61 -16.29 -9.31
C PRO A 190 -15.86 -17.25 -10.21
N GLY A 191 -15.52 -18.42 -9.69
CA GLY A 191 -14.85 -19.47 -10.44
C GLY A 191 -15.66 -19.82 -11.70
N PRO A 192 -15.04 -20.30 -12.79
CA PRO A 192 -15.71 -20.63 -14.05
C PRO A 192 -16.74 -21.77 -13.95
N GLY A 193 -17.22 -22.10 -12.75
CA GLY A 193 -18.17 -23.17 -12.46
C GLY A 193 -19.41 -22.76 -11.68
N ASP A 194 -19.57 -21.50 -11.28
CA ASP A 194 -20.71 -21.06 -10.46
C ASP A 194 -21.82 -20.44 -11.34
N THR A 195 -22.15 -21.12 -12.43
CA THR A 195 -23.41 -20.90 -13.13
C THR A 195 -24.49 -21.62 -12.32
N THR A 196 -25.14 -20.91 -11.41
CA THR A 196 -26.42 -21.34 -10.83
C THR A 196 -27.36 -21.71 -12.01
N PRO A 197 -27.88 -22.93 -12.06
CA PRO A 197 -28.82 -23.30 -13.11
C PRO A 197 -30.03 -22.37 -12.98
N LEU A 198 -30.34 -21.64 -14.06
CA LEU A 198 -31.62 -20.93 -14.17
C LEU A 198 -32.72 -21.93 -13.89
N ALA A 199 -33.49 -21.70 -12.84
CA ALA A 199 -34.68 -22.47 -12.54
C ALA A 199 -35.60 -22.45 -13.79
N PRO A 200 -36.18 -23.59 -14.17
CA PRO A 200 -37.08 -23.60 -15.29
C PRO A 200 -38.31 -22.78 -14.95
N VAL A 201 -38.59 -21.81 -15.80
CA VAL A 201 -39.83 -21.04 -15.80
C VAL A 201 -40.96 -21.96 -16.24
N CYS A 202 -41.84 -22.31 -15.30
CA CYS A 202 -43.15 -22.88 -15.62
C CYS A 202 -44.14 -21.78 -15.98
#